data_63abea0071c9e6bb73f1295740d72635
#
_entry.id   63abea0071c9e6bb73f1295740d72635
#
_cell.length_a   1.000
_cell.length_b   1.000
_cell.length_c   1.000
_cell.angle_alpha   90.00
_cell.angle_beta   90.00
_cell.angle_gamma   90.00
#
_symmetry.space_group_name_H-M   'P 1'
#
loop_
_entity.id
_entity.type
_entity.pdbx_description
1 polymer ?
#
loop_
_entity_poly.entity_id
_entity_poly.type
_entity_poly.pdbx_seq_one_letter_code
_entity_poly.pdbx_strand_id
1 'polypeptide(L)' 'MTRDEAIERWSTIANTVFWAENNISEAWDARLRAAPGMTKEEQHLLADQYCKAIAAEIVSKTTDEELARWD' A
#
# COMPACT_ATOMS: atom_id res chain seq x y z
N MET A 1 -9.62 9.39 14.40
CA MET A 1 -8.46 9.26 13.47
C MET A 1 -8.65 10.19 12.29
N THR A 2 -7.60 10.91 11.91
CA THR A 2 -7.62 11.73 10.69
C THR A 2 -7.48 10.85 9.45
N ARG A 3 -7.81 11.40 8.28
CA ARG A 3 -7.64 10.65 7.02
C ARG A 3 -6.17 10.33 6.75
N ASP A 4 -5.26 11.26 7.05
CA ASP A 4 -3.84 11.04 6.88
C ASP A 4 -3.31 9.93 7.80
N GLU A 5 -3.74 9.90 9.05
CA GLU A 5 -3.40 8.83 9.99
C GLU A 5 -3.95 7.48 9.51
N ALA A 6 -5.17 7.46 8.98
CA ALA A 6 -5.79 6.26 8.44
C ALA A 6 -5.04 5.73 7.22
N ILE A 7 -4.61 6.62 6.32
CA ILE A 7 -3.81 6.26 5.15
C ILE A 7 -2.48 5.62 5.59
N GLU A 8 -1.80 6.21 6.56
CA GLU A 8 -0.55 5.66 7.09
C GLU A 8 -0.75 4.28 7.70
N ARG A 9 -1.78 4.10 8.51
CA ARG A 9 -2.10 2.84 9.16
C ARG A 9 -2.43 1.75 8.13
N TRP A 10 -3.28 2.06 7.16
CA TRP A 10 -3.62 1.13 6.08
C TRP A 10 -2.43 0.84 5.17
N SER A 11 -1.56 1.81 4.94
CA SER A 11 -0.31 1.60 4.17
C SER A 11 0.59 0.57 4.84
N THR A 12 0.71 0.62 6.17
CA THR A 12 1.50 -0.35 6.94
C THR A 12 0.90 -1.74 6.83
N ILE A 13 -0.42 -1.86 6.96
CA ILE A 13 -1.13 -3.14 6.81
C ILE A 13 -0.96 -3.68 5.39
N ALA A 14 -1.18 -2.84 4.38
CA ALA A 14 -1.05 -3.21 2.98
C ALA A 14 0.38 -3.67 2.66
N ASN A 15 1.38 -3.00 3.21
CA ASN A 15 2.78 -3.37 3.02
C ASN A 15 3.07 -4.75 3.61
N THR A 16 2.57 -5.02 4.81
CA THR A 16 2.71 -6.32 5.47
C THR A 16 2.06 -7.43 4.63
N VAL A 17 0.83 -7.20 4.16
CA VAL A 17 0.09 -8.15 3.33
C VAL A 17 0.79 -8.33 1.98
N PHE A 18 1.27 -7.26 1.38
CA PHE A 18 1.98 -7.27 0.11
C PHE A 18 3.18 -8.23 0.12
N TRP A 19 3.98 -8.20 1.17
CA TRP A 19 5.15 -9.07 1.28
C TRP A 19 4.81 -10.49 1.73
N ALA A 20 3.63 -10.71 2.32
CA ALA A 20 3.18 -12.02 2.80
C ALA A 20 2.36 -12.80 1.78
N GLU A 21 1.67 -12.13 0.86
CA GLU A 21 0.74 -12.75 -0.08
C GLU A 21 1.39 -13.03 -1.44
N ASN A 22 1.40 -14.30 -1.85
CA ASN A 22 2.01 -14.74 -3.10
C ASN A 22 1.37 -14.12 -4.35
N ASN A 23 0.05 -13.94 -4.34
CA ASN A 23 -0.67 -13.38 -5.49
C ASN A 23 -0.27 -11.93 -5.78
N ILE A 24 -0.05 -11.15 -4.73
CA ILE A 24 0.43 -9.78 -4.84
C ILE A 24 1.88 -9.78 -5.29
N SER A 25 2.68 -10.75 -4.79
CA SER A 25 4.08 -10.92 -5.20
C SER A 25 4.23 -11.21 -6.69
N GLU A 26 3.34 -12.03 -7.26
CA GLU A 26 3.38 -12.35 -8.69
C GLU A 26 3.14 -11.11 -9.56
N ALA A 27 2.14 -10.31 -9.22
CA ALA A 27 1.84 -9.06 -9.93
C ALA A 27 3.00 -8.07 -9.80
N TRP A 28 3.61 -8.02 -8.63
CA TRP A 28 4.77 -7.18 -8.35
C TRP A 28 5.98 -7.62 -9.16
N ASP A 29 6.28 -8.92 -9.17
CA ASP A 29 7.38 -9.48 -9.94
C ASP A 29 7.24 -9.18 -11.44
N ALA A 30 6.01 -9.25 -11.97
CA ALA A 30 5.74 -8.88 -13.35
C ALA A 30 6.07 -7.42 -13.62
N ARG A 31 5.75 -6.53 -12.68
CA ARG A 31 6.10 -5.10 -12.78
C ARG A 31 7.60 -4.87 -12.73
N LEU A 32 8.30 -5.58 -11.87
CA LEU A 32 9.76 -5.49 -11.75
C LEU A 32 10.46 -5.96 -13.03
N ARG A 33 9.94 -7.01 -13.65
CA ARG A 33 10.47 -7.50 -14.93
C ARG A 33 10.27 -6.50 -16.05
N ALA A 34 9.21 -5.71 -16.00
CA ALA A 34 8.92 -4.67 -16.98
C ALA A 34 9.80 -3.42 -16.79
N ALA A 35 10.50 -3.30 -15.67
CA ALA A 35 11.36 -2.17 -15.35
C ALA A 35 12.77 -2.66 -14.98
N PRO A 36 13.54 -3.20 -15.93
CA PRO A 36 14.88 -3.72 -15.64
C PRO A 36 15.84 -2.60 -15.24
N GLY A 37 16.75 -2.91 -14.33
CA GLY A 37 17.76 -1.96 -13.85
C GLY A 37 17.37 -1.19 -12.60
N MET A 38 16.20 -1.48 -12.02
CA MET A 38 15.77 -0.88 -10.77
C MET A 38 16.56 -1.45 -9.59
N THR A 39 17.07 -0.56 -8.72
CA THR A 39 17.77 -0.98 -7.51
C THR A 39 16.77 -1.49 -6.47
N LYS A 40 17.27 -2.20 -5.44
CA LYS A 40 16.43 -2.66 -4.32
C LYS A 40 15.74 -1.49 -3.62
N GLU A 41 16.45 -0.39 -3.41
CA GLU A 41 15.91 0.81 -2.78
C GLU A 41 14.76 1.42 -3.60
N GLU A 42 14.93 1.49 -4.92
CA GLU A 42 13.90 1.96 -5.84
C GLU A 42 12.69 1.02 -5.84
N GLN A 43 12.91 -0.28 -5.76
CA GLN A 43 11.85 -1.28 -5.66
C GLN A 43 11.03 -1.11 -4.39
N HIS A 44 11.70 -0.92 -3.25
CA HIS A 44 11.03 -0.67 -1.97
C HIS A 44 10.23 0.62 -1.99
N LEU A 45 10.78 1.68 -2.55
CA LEU A 45 10.08 2.95 -2.68
C LEU A 45 8.82 2.81 -3.54
N LEU A 46 8.92 2.09 -4.64
CA LEU A 46 7.79 1.85 -5.53
C LEU A 46 6.71 1.01 -4.84
N ALA A 47 7.11 0.00 -4.06
CA ALA A 47 6.18 -0.81 -3.27
C ALA A 47 5.45 0.04 -2.21
N ASP A 48 6.16 0.91 -1.53
CA ASP A 48 5.57 1.83 -0.55
C ASP A 48 4.55 2.77 -1.21
N GLN A 49 4.87 3.31 -2.37
CA GLN A 49 3.96 4.17 -3.14
C GLN A 49 2.71 3.41 -3.57
N TYR A 50 2.86 2.17 -3.98
CA TYR A 50 1.76 1.30 -4.38
C TYR A 50 0.83 1.01 -3.20
N CYS A 51 1.40 0.64 -2.05
CA CYS A 51 0.64 0.39 -0.83
C CYS A 51 -0.06 1.65 -0.34
N LYS A 52 0.58 2.81 -0.44
CA LYS A 52 -0.01 4.09 -0.07
C LYS A 52 -1.18 4.46 -0.97
N ALA A 53 -1.08 4.17 -2.26
CA ALA A 53 -2.18 4.40 -3.21
C ALA A 53 -3.39 3.53 -2.89
N ILE A 54 -3.17 2.26 -2.53
CA ILE A 54 -4.24 1.35 -2.09
C ILE A 54 -4.90 1.89 -0.82
N ALA A 55 -4.11 2.30 0.15
CA ALA A 55 -4.59 2.87 1.41
C ALA A 55 -5.42 4.14 1.19
N ALA A 56 -4.95 5.02 0.32
CA ALA A 56 -5.67 6.24 -0.03
C ALA A 56 -7.03 5.94 -0.68
N GLU A 57 -7.09 4.93 -1.53
CA GLU A 57 -8.34 4.49 -2.15
C GLU A 57 -9.33 3.95 -1.12
N ILE A 58 -8.87 3.11 -0.20
CA ILE A 58 -9.69 2.58 0.89
C ILE A 58 -10.24 3.72 1.74
N VAL A 59 -9.39 4.66 2.14
CA VAL A 59 -9.79 5.79 2.97
C VAL A 59 -10.75 6.73 2.24
N SER A 60 -10.59 6.90 0.94
CA SER A 60 -11.50 7.74 0.14
C SER A 60 -12.93 7.22 0.12
N LYS A 61 -13.10 5.91 0.27
CA LYS A 61 -14.40 5.24 0.33
C LYS A 61 -14.96 5.13 1.74
N THR A 62 -14.19 5.53 2.74
CA THR A 62 -14.56 5.45 4.14
C THR A 62 -15.23 6.75 4.58
N THR A 63 -16.34 6.65 5.29
CA THR A 63 -17.05 7.83 5.81
C THR A 63 -16.36 8.38 7.05
N ASP A 64 -16.64 9.64 7.38
CA ASP A 64 -16.10 10.27 8.60
C ASP A 64 -16.57 9.53 9.86
N GLU A 65 -17.80 8.99 9.85
CA GLU A 65 -18.32 8.16 10.93
C GLU A 65 -17.49 6.90 11.15
N GLU A 66 -17.15 6.23 10.06
CA GLU A 66 -16.32 5.02 10.11
C GLU A 66 -14.92 5.33 10.60
N LEU A 67 -14.33 6.44 10.15
CA LEU A 67 -13.03 6.90 10.62
C LEU A 67 -13.02 7.15 12.13
N ALA A 68 -14.08 7.73 12.66
CA ALA A 68 -14.23 7.98 14.09
C ALA A 68 -14.26 6.69 14.91
N ARG A 69 -14.71 5.57 14.32
CA ARG A 69 -14.76 4.26 14.97
C ARG A 69 -13.43 3.51 14.97
N TRP A 70 -12.49 3.95 14.16
CA TRP A 70 -11.20 3.27 14.01
C TRP A 70 -10.20 3.59 15.13
N ASP A 71 -10.52 4.49 16.03
CA ASP A 71 -9.66 4.84 17.17
C ASP A 71 -9.72 3.80 18.29
#